data_9db26cde06f7a0317dd87aec15a1fb5f
#
_entry.id   9db26cde06f7a0317dd87aec15a1fb5f
#
_cell.length_a   1.000
_cell.length_b   1.000
_cell.length_c   1.000
_cell.angle_alpha   90.00
_cell.angle_beta   90.00
_cell.angle_gamma   90.00
#
_symmetry.space_group_name_H-M   'P 1'
#
loop_
_entity.id
_entity.type
_entity.pdbx_description
1 polymer ?
#
loop_
_entity_poly.entity_id
_entity_poly.type
_entity_poly.pdbx_seq_one_letter_code
_entity_poly.pdbx_strand_id
1 'polypeptide(L)'
;LFSYFCRKNLKYMMSNTDIPLILISNDDGYMAPGINALVDMLAPTGVRLLVCAPDGPRSGYSCAFSSELPLRLKPISRKDNVEIWACNGTPVDCVKLAIDRILGGKMPDMVIGGINHGDNSTVNNHYSGTMGIAKEGCMKYIPSVAFSSCYYNHDADLSPLAPYVRAIVAKVLDGGLPRGVC
;
A
#
# COMPACT_ATOMS: atom_id res chain seq x y z
N LEU A 1 -11.09 -22.82 23.30
CA LEU A 1 -10.96 -22.76 21.82
C LEU A 1 -10.14 -21.55 21.38
N PHE A 2 -10.32 -20.37 21.95
CA PHE A 2 -9.60 -19.13 21.59
C PHE A 2 -8.08 -19.19 21.85
N SER A 3 -7.65 -19.90 22.91
CA SER A 3 -6.22 -20.00 23.24
C SER A 3 -5.44 -20.97 22.32
N TYR A 4 -6.13 -21.90 21.67
CA TYR A 4 -5.49 -22.89 20.78
C TYR A 4 -5.18 -22.30 19.39
N PHE A 5 -6.03 -21.41 18.88
CA PHE A 5 -5.80 -20.71 17.62
C PHE A 5 -4.65 -19.68 17.71
N CYS A 6 -4.54 -18.99 18.85
CA CYS A 6 -3.47 -18.02 19.08
C CYS A 6 -2.09 -18.65 19.12
N ARG A 7 -1.93 -19.86 19.71
CA ARG A 7 -0.66 -20.57 19.81
C ARG A 7 -0.18 -21.18 18.49
N LYS A 8 -1.08 -21.53 17.58
CA LYS A 8 -0.71 -22.15 16.30
C LYS A 8 -0.15 -21.11 15.32
N ASN A 9 -0.65 -19.89 15.38
CA ASN A 9 -0.15 -18.79 14.55
C ASN A 9 1.22 -18.25 15.03
N LEU A 10 1.47 -18.23 16.34
CA LEU A 10 2.77 -17.83 16.89
C LEU A 10 3.91 -18.74 16.43
N LYS A 11 3.65 -20.04 16.25
CA LYS A 11 4.68 -21.01 15.83
C LYS A 11 5.00 -20.91 14.32
N TYR A 12 4.08 -20.35 13.51
CA TYR A 12 4.31 -20.10 12.09
C TYR A 12 5.13 -18.82 11.87
N MET A 13 5.03 -17.83 12.78
CA MET A 13 5.75 -16.55 12.71
C MET A 13 7.20 -16.65 13.20
N MET A 14 7.56 -17.66 13.99
CA MET A 14 8.93 -17.79 14.53
C MET A 14 9.91 -18.55 13.61
N SER A 15 9.51 -18.94 12.40
CA SER A 15 10.38 -19.63 11.44
C SER A 15 10.76 -18.81 10.21
N ASN A 16 10.23 -17.60 10.04
CA ASN A 16 10.53 -16.77 8.88
C ASN A 16 11.38 -15.57 9.32
N THR A 17 12.68 -15.65 9.08
CA THR A 17 13.66 -14.58 9.34
C THR A 17 13.61 -13.48 8.27
N ASP A 18 12.66 -13.52 7.35
CA ASP A 18 12.55 -12.54 6.27
C ASP A 18 11.86 -11.25 6.76
N ILE A 19 12.51 -10.14 6.50
CA ILE A 19 11.98 -8.80 6.79
C ILE A 19 10.70 -8.59 5.98
N PRO A 20 9.57 -8.21 6.61
CA PRO A 20 8.29 -8.02 5.91
C PRO A 20 8.42 -7.03 4.75
N LEU A 21 7.78 -7.35 3.63
CA LEU A 21 7.71 -6.52 2.44
C LEU A 21 6.33 -5.87 2.33
N ILE A 22 6.28 -4.55 2.32
CA ILE A 22 5.07 -3.76 2.11
C ILE A 22 5.10 -3.15 0.72
N LEU A 23 4.06 -3.39 -0.08
CA LEU A 23 3.82 -2.70 -1.34
C LEU A 23 2.97 -1.45 -1.08
N ILE A 24 3.47 -0.30 -1.50
CA ILE A 24 2.81 1.00 -1.34
C ILE A 24 2.46 1.58 -2.72
N SER A 25 1.27 2.12 -2.84
CA SER A 25 0.83 2.90 -4.01
C SER A 25 -0.08 4.05 -3.60
N ASN A 26 -0.38 4.97 -4.52
CA ASN A 26 -1.35 6.06 -4.36
C ASN A 26 -2.01 6.38 -5.71
N ASP A 27 -2.90 7.36 -5.73
CA ASP A 27 -3.49 7.90 -6.96
C ASP A 27 -3.04 9.34 -7.28
N ASP A 28 -2.21 9.96 -6.41
CA ASP A 28 -1.65 11.29 -6.63
C ASP A 28 -0.32 11.28 -7.40
N GLY A 29 0.32 10.10 -7.50
CA GLY A 29 1.61 9.90 -8.16
C GLY A 29 2.77 9.70 -7.18
N TYR A 30 3.87 9.08 -7.68
CA TYR A 30 5.01 8.67 -6.85
C TYR A 30 5.77 9.83 -6.17
N MET A 31 5.63 11.06 -6.68
CA MET A 31 6.24 12.26 -6.11
C MET A 31 5.33 12.98 -5.11
N ALA A 32 4.09 12.55 -4.94
CA ALA A 32 3.12 13.25 -4.10
C ALA A 32 3.54 13.27 -2.63
N PRO A 33 3.24 14.37 -1.88
CA PRO A 33 3.62 14.47 -0.48
C PRO A 33 3.10 13.34 0.40
N GLY A 34 1.86 12.88 0.17
CA GLY A 34 1.24 11.85 0.98
C GLY A 34 1.94 10.49 0.93
N ILE A 35 2.36 10.02 -0.26
CA ILE A 35 3.09 8.76 -0.37
C ILE A 35 4.50 8.86 0.20
N ASN A 36 5.16 10.02 0.02
CA ASN A 36 6.48 10.26 0.61
C ASN A 36 6.39 10.30 2.14
N ALA A 37 5.39 10.98 2.70
CA ALA A 37 5.15 10.97 4.15
C ALA A 37 4.92 9.55 4.70
N LEU A 38 4.16 8.71 3.97
CA LEU A 38 3.94 7.32 4.36
C LEU A 38 5.25 6.51 4.36
N VAL A 39 6.10 6.71 3.35
CA VAL A 39 7.44 6.09 3.28
C VAL A 39 8.30 6.54 4.46
N ASP A 40 8.35 7.84 4.76
CA ASP A 40 9.13 8.40 5.88
C ASP A 40 8.64 7.89 7.24
N MET A 41 7.33 7.64 7.37
CA MET A 41 6.77 7.03 8.58
C MET A 41 7.18 5.57 8.76
N LEU A 42 7.27 4.80 7.68
CA LEU A 42 7.45 3.34 7.75
C LEU A 42 8.91 2.89 7.58
N ALA A 43 9.73 3.59 6.80
CA ALA A 43 11.12 3.21 6.56
C ALA A 43 11.95 3.00 7.87
N PRO A 44 11.80 3.85 8.92
CA PRO A 44 12.52 3.65 10.18
C PRO A 44 12.09 2.41 10.98
N THR A 45 10.98 1.75 10.61
CA THR A 45 10.53 0.53 11.31
C THR A 45 11.30 -0.73 10.88
N GLY A 46 12.15 -0.62 9.87
CA GLY A 46 12.97 -1.72 9.38
C GLY A 46 12.29 -2.66 8.38
N VAL A 47 11.00 -2.44 8.03
CA VAL A 47 10.31 -3.19 6.99
C VAL A 47 10.87 -2.84 5.60
N ARG A 48 10.78 -3.74 4.65
CA ARG A 48 11.09 -3.44 3.25
C ARG A 48 9.92 -2.75 2.58
N LEU A 49 10.16 -1.65 1.89
CA LEU A 49 9.15 -0.89 1.18
C LEU A 49 9.37 -0.96 -0.33
N LEU A 50 8.38 -1.45 -1.05
CA LEU A 50 8.28 -1.34 -2.51
C LEU A 50 7.21 -0.31 -2.83
N VAL A 51 7.60 0.83 -3.34
CA VAL A 51 6.68 1.85 -3.87
C VAL A 51 6.52 1.63 -5.36
N CYS A 52 5.30 1.42 -5.81
CA CYS A 52 4.96 1.43 -7.22
C CYS A 52 3.71 2.28 -7.40
N ALA A 53 3.87 3.47 -7.97
CA ALA A 53 2.80 4.46 -8.04
C ALA A 53 2.74 5.12 -9.44
N PRO A 54 1.60 5.73 -9.80
CA PRO A 54 1.47 6.43 -11.07
C PRO A 54 2.53 7.51 -11.27
N ASP A 55 2.89 7.77 -12.53
CA ASP A 55 3.81 8.85 -12.92
C ASP A 55 3.19 10.26 -12.82
N GLY A 56 1.90 10.35 -12.52
CA GLY A 56 1.14 11.57 -12.28
C GLY A 56 -0.24 11.28 -11.70
N PRO A 57 -1.03 12.31 -11.42
CA PRO A 57 -2.34 12.16 -10.76
C PRO A 57 -3.32 11.27 -11.54
N ARG A 58 -4.06 10.43 -10.82
CA ARG A 58 -5.10 9.52 -11.31
C ARG A 58 -6.34 9.55 -10.41
N SER A 59 -6.72 10.74 -9.94
CA SER A 59 -7.91 10.90 -9.09
C SER A 59 -9.18 10.45 -9.81
N GLY A 60 -10.07 9.77 -9.08
CA GLY A 60 -11.34 9.29 -9.63
C GLY A 60 -11.27 7.99 -10.45
N TYR A 61 -10.10 7.35 -10.56
CA TYR A 61 -9.96 6.12 -11.34
C TYR A 61 -10.50 4.87 -10.63
N SER A 62 -10.84 4.96 -9.34
CA SER A 62 -11.44 3.83 -8.61
C SER A 62 -10.61 2.54 -8.73
N CYS A 63 -11.27 1.44 -9.10
CA CYS A 63 -10.64 0.14 -9.36
C CYS A 63 -10.34 -0.09 -10.85
N ALA A 64 -10.31 0.95 -11.68
CA ALA A 64 -10.01 0.82 -13.10
C ALA A 64 -8.60 0.27 -13.33
N PHE A 65 -8.46 -0.59 -14.34
CA PHE A 65 -7.18 -1.07 -14.83
C PHE A 65 -7.11 -0.91 -16.36
N SER A 66 -5.91 -0.86 -16.91
CA SER A 66 -5.66 -0.69 -18.34
C SER A 66 -5.64 -2.06 -19.02
N SER A 67 -6.56 -2.29 -19.98
CA SER A 67 -6.64 -3.52 -20.76
C SER A 67 -6.01 -3.40 -22.15
N GLU A 68 -5.94 -2.19 -22.71
CA GLU A 68 -5.54 -1.97 -24.11
C GLU A 68 -4.28 -1.12 -24.26
N LEU A 69 -3.96 -0.30 -23.26
CA LEU A 69 -2.81 0.60 -23.33
C LEU A 69 -1.53 -0.08 -22.84
N PRO A 70 -0.41 0.10 -23.55
CA PRO A 70 0.87 -0.44 -23.10
C PRO A 70 1.32 0.24 -21.80
N LEU A 71 1.52 -0.57 -20.76
CA LEU A 71 2.01 -0.12 -19.48
C LEU A 71 3.55 -0.16 -19.43
N ARG A 72 4.13 0.83 -18.76
CA ARG A 72 5.57 0.97 -18.57
C ARG A 72 5.89 1.15 -17.11
N LEU A 73 6.88 0.38 -16.63
CA LEU A 73 7.50 0.56 -15.32
C LEU A 73 8.85 1.23 -15.50
N LYS A 74 9.10 2.26 -14.69
CA LYS A 74 10.38 2.96 -14.65
C LYS A 74 10.95 2.90 -13.23
N PRO A 75 12.13 2.31 -13.02
CA PRO A 75 12.82 2.39 -11.75
C PRO A 75 13.23 3.84 -11.48
N ILE A 76 12.92 4.34 -10.29
CA ILE A 76 13.22 5.73 -9.87
C ILE A 76 14.39 5.73 -8.91
N SER A 77 14.32 4.96 -7.85
CA SER A 77 15.38 4.86 -6.85
C SER A 77 15.33 3.54 -6.09
N ARG A 78 16.50 3.15 -5.57
CA ARG A 78 16.64 2.06 -4.63
C ARG A 78 17.68 2.48 -3.60
N LYS A 79 17.22 2.67 -2.36
CA LYS A 79 18.08 3.08 -1.26
C LYS A 79 17.64 2.40 0.03
N ASP A 80 18.58 1.81 0.76
CA ASP A 80 18.35 1.10 2.01
C ASP A 80 17.26 0.03 1.87
N ASN A 81 16.18 0.17 2.63
CA ASN A 81 15.01 -0.72 2.60
C ASN A 81 13.85 -0.20 1.73
N VAL A 82 14.07 0.85 0.92
CA VAL A 82 13.05 1.49 0.06
C VAL A 82 13.41 1.37 -1.41
N GLU A 83 12.49 0.84 -2.21
CA GLU A 83 12.59 0.77 -3.67
C GLU A 83 11.38 1.48 -4.29
N ILE A 84 11.61 2.40 -5.25
CA ILE A 84 10.57 3.24 -5.86
C ILE A 84 10.53 3.04 -7.36
N TRP A 85 9.33 2.79 -7.87
CA TRP A 85 9.00 2.66 -9.29
C TRP A 85 7.85 3.58 -9.67
N ALA A 86 7.92 4.15 -10.86
CA ALA A 86 6.81 4.87 -11.48
C ALA A 86 6.16 4.02 -12.56
N CYS A 87 4.85 4.15 -12.72
CA CYS A 87 4.06 3.49 -13.75
C CYS A 87 3.18 4.51 -14.48
N ASN A 88 3.01 4.37 -15.80
CA ASN A 88 2.08 5.22 -16.56
C ASN A 88 0.61 4.77 -16.47
N GLY A 89 0.31 3.74 -15.68
CA GLY A 89 -1.02 3.18 -15.50
C GLY A 89 -1.82 3.79 -14.36
N THR A 90 -2.92 3.12 -14.02
CA THR A 90 -3.77 3.43 -12.87
C THR A 90 -3.12 2.96 -11.56
N PRO A 91 -3.66 3.37 -10.38
CA PRO A 91 -3.22 2.81 -9.10
C PRO A 91 -3.32 1.28 -9.02
N VAL A 92 -4.36 0.71 -9.58
CA VAL A 92 -4.57 -0.75 -9.65
C VAL A 92 -3.55 -1.41 -10.57
N ASP A 93 -3.22 -0.80 -11.72
CA ASP A 93 -2.14 -1.27 -12.59
C ASP A 93 -0.80 -1.30 -11.86
N CYS A 94 -0.52 -0.30 -11.04
CA CYS A 94 0.70 -0.24 -10.24
C CYS A 94 0.82 -1.44 -9.31
N VAL A 95 -0.25 -1.81 -8.60
CA VAL A 95 -0.26 -2.99 -7.72
C VAL A 95 -0.07 -4.28 -8.52
N LYS A 96 -0.82 -4.45 -9.62
CA LYS A 96 -0.72 -5.64 -10.48
C LYS A 96 0.69 -5.81 -11.04
N LEU A 97 1.26 -4.76 -11.63
CA LEU A 97 2.58 -4.80 -12.23
C LEU A 97 3.70 -4.95 -11.20
N ALA A 98 3.56 -4.34 -10.02
CA ALA A 98 4.53 -4.54 -8.95
C ALA A 98 4.62 -6.01 -8.55
N ILE A 99 3.49 -6.66 -8.34
CA ILE A 99 3.45 -8.08 -7.98
C ILE A 99 3.97 -8.95 -9.13
N ASP A 100 3.48 -8.74 -10.35
CA ASP A 100 3.80 -9.61 -11.49
C ASP A 100 5.24 -9.41 -12.00
N ARG A 101 5.68 -8.16 -12.19
CA ARG A 101 6.94 -7.84 -12.87
C ARG A 101 8.10 -7.56 -11.94
N ILE A 102 7.86 -6.80 -10.85
CA ILE A 102 8.95 -6.44 -9.94
C ILE A 102 9.21 -7.58 -8.95
N LEU A 103 8.14 -8.16 -8.39
CA LEU A 103 8.23 -9.26 -7.42
C LEU A 103 8.23 -10.65 -8.06
N GLY A 104 8.06 -10.75 -9.40
CA GLY A 104 8.06 -12.03 -10.11
C GLY A 104 6.94 -12.97 -9.68
N GLY A 105 5.77 -12.43 -9.34
CA GLY A 105 4.60 -13.16 -8.86
C GLY A 105 4.59 -13.46 -7.35
N LYS A 106 5.64 -13.08 -6.61
CA LYS A 106 5.64 -13.20 -5.14
C LYS A 106 4.72 -12.16 -4.53
N MET A 107 3.90 -12.59 -3.56
CA MET A 107 3.01 -11.67 -2.86
C MET A 107 3.76 -10.90 -1.79
N PRO A 108 3.53 -9.57 -1.64
CA PRO A 108 4.00 -8.83 -0.48
C PRO A 108 3.22 -9.25 0.77
N ASP A 109 3.77 -8.97 1.95
CA ASP A 109 3.10 -9.25 3.22
C ASP A 109 1.93 -8.29 3.49
N MET A 110 1.95 -7.11 2.87
CA MET A 110 0.90 -6.11 2.99
C MET A 110 0.86 -5.19 1.78
N VAL A 111 -0.33 -4.69 1.44
CA VAL A 111 -0.54 -3.61 0.45
C VAL A 111 -1.10 -2.38 1.16
N ILE A 112 -0.53 -1.21 0.89
CA ILE A 112 -1.00 0.06 1.46
C ILE A 112 -1.29 1.07 0.36
N GLY A 113 -2.51 1.64 0.38
CA GLY A 113 -2.89 2.80 -0.42
C GLY A 113 -2.73 4.11 0.36
N GLY A 114 -2.13 5.14 -0.25
CA GLY A 114 -2.13 6.50 0.32
C GLY A 114 -0.73 7.06 0.68
N ILE A 115 -0.67 8.09 1.54
CA ILE A 115 -1.81 8.76 2.23
C ILE A 115 -2.48 9.71 1.24
N ASN A 116 -3.80 9.58 1.06
CA ASN A 116 -4.57 10.49 0.21
C ASN A 116 -4.81 11.83 0.90
N HIS A 117 -4.69 12.93 0.17
CA HIS A 117 -5.17 14.24 0.60
C HIS A 117 -6.63 14.39 0.21
N GLY A 118 -7.53 14.24 1.17
CA GLY A 118 -8.97 14.27 0.98
C GLY A 118 -9.66 13.01 1.49
N ASP A 119 -10.90 13.18 1.87
CA ASP A 119 -11.75 12.14 2.44
C ASP A 119 -12.12 11.07 1.41
N ASN A 120 -11.98 9.81 1.79
CA ASN A 120 -12.38 8.63 1.02
C ASN A 120 -13.49 7.82 1.73
N SER A 121 -14.19 8.43 2.69
CA SER A 121 -15.33 7.80 3.35
C SER A 121 -16.60 7.85 2.50
N THR A 122 -17.63 7.14 2.94
CA THR A 122 -18.97 7.11 2.34
C THR A 122 -18.94 6.84 0.81
N VAL A 123 -19.59 7.68 0.01
CA VAL A 123 -19.67 7.53 -1.44
C VAL A 123 -18.30 7.68 -2.13
N ASN A 124 -17.39 8.47 -1.57
CA ASN A 124 -16.05 8.68 -2.13
C ASN A 124 -15.23 7.39 -2.22
N ASN A 125 -15.50 6.41 -1.35
CA ASN A 125 -14.90 5.08 -1.41
C ASN A 125 -15.08 4.39 -2.78
N HIS A 126 -16.18 4.68 -3.49
CA HIS A 126 -16.44 4.07 -4.80
C HIS A 126 -15.60 4.66 -5.93
N TYR A 127 -15.15 5.91 -5.78
CA TYR A 127 -14.39 6.63 -6.80
C TYR A 127 -12.89 6.68 -6.51
N SER A 128 -12.49 6.36 -5.29
CA SER A 128 -11.12 6.49 -4.80
C SER A 128 -10.16 5.48 -5.42
N GLY A 129 -9.09 5.97 -6.05
CA GLY A 129 -7.96 5.15 -6.48
C GLY A 129 -7.17 4.58 -5.29
N THR A 130 -7.04 5.36 -4.21
CA THR A 130 -6.42 4.93 -2.95
C THR A 130 -7.14 3.71 -2.36
N MET A 131 -8.48 3.71 -2.34
CA MET A 131 -9.28 2.55 -1.94
C MET A 131 -9.17 1.40 -2.96
N GLY A 132 -9.03 1.73 -4.25
CA GLY A 132 -8.80 0.76 -5.32
C GLY A 132 -7.54 -0.09 -5.09
N ILE A 133 -6.47 0.51 -4.57
CA ILE A 133 -5.23 -0.18 -4.20
C ILE A 133 -5.47 -1.22 -3.12
N ALA A 134 -6.14 -0.83 -2.04
CA ALA A 134 -6.45 -1.76 -0.95
C ALA A 134 -7.39 -2.88 -1.40
N LYS A 135 -8.40 -2.55 -2.21
CA LYS A 135 -9.31 -3.55 -2.81
C LYS A 135 -8.58 -4.53 -3.72
N GLU A 136 -7.63 -4.07 -4.55
CA GLU A 136 -6.83 -4.95 -5.41
C GLU A 136 -5.99 -5.93 -4.58
N GLY A 137 -5.33 -5.46 -3.53
CA GLY A 137 -4.58 -6.33 -2.62
C GLY A 137 -5.50 -7.32 -1.89
N CYS A 138 -6.65 -6.86 -1.40
CA CYS A 138 -7.67 -7.68 -0.75
C CYS A 138 -8.20 -8.79 -1.67
N MET A 139 -8.45 -8.51 -2.95
CA MET A 139 -8.86 -9.51 -3.95
C MET A 139 -7.79 -10.58 -4.17
N LYS A 140 -6.53 -10.29 -3.89
CA LYS A 140 -5.41 -11.25 -3.92
C LYS A 140 -5.17 -11.91 -2.56
N TYR A 141 -6.05 -11.68 -1.59
CA TYR A 141 -5.93 -12.17 -0.22
C TYR A 141 -4.68 -11.69 0.53
N ILE A 142 -4.13 -10.54 0.13
CA ILE A 142 -3.06 -9.86 0.83
C ILE A 142 -3.67 -8.91 1.85
N PRO A 143 -3.21 -8.88 3.12
CA PRO A 143 -3.63 -7.87 4.08
C PRO A 143 -3.44 -6.47 3.50
N SER A 144 -4.51 -5.69 3.43
CA SER A 144 -4.49 -4.42 2.70
C SER A 144 -5.22 -3.32 3.46
N VAL A 145 -4.64 -2.12 3.48
CA VAL A 145 -5.26 -0.94 4.11
C VAL A 145 -5.09 0.28 3.23
N ALA A 146 -5.97 1.26 3.41
CA ALA A 146 -5.85 2.57 2.78
C ALA A 146 -5.86 3.67 3.84
N PHE A 147 -4.98 4.65 3.69
CA PHE A 147 -4.90 5.83 4.55
C PHE A 147 -5.32 7.08 3.79
N SER A 148 -6.19 7.87 4.40
CA SER A 148 -6.63 9.16 3.89
C SER A 148 -6.63 10.19 5.01
N SER A 149 -6.18 11.40 4.69
CA SER A 149 -6.29 12.57 5.56
C SER A 149 -7.49 13.39 5.11
N CYS A 150 -8.29 13.88 6.07
CA CYS A 150 -9.38 14.80 5.75
C CYS A 150 -8.89 16.21 5.35
N TYR A 151 -7.58 16.45 5.37
CA TYR A 151 -7.00 17.69 4.86
C TYR A 151 -6.81 17.61 3.35
N TYR A 152 -7.42 18.55 2.63
CA TYR A 152 -7.31 18.65 1.16
C TYR A 152 -6.08 19.44 0.71
N ASN A 153 -5.41 20.13 1.63
CA ASN A 153 -4.21 20.88 1.32
C ASN A 153 -3.00 19.93 1.25
N HIS A 154 -2.32 19.92 0.11
CA HIS A 154 -1.11 19.11 -0.11
C HIS A 154 0.09 19.53 0.74
N ASP A 155 0.08 20.74 1.29
CA ASP A 155 1.10 21.25 2.21
C ASP A 155 0.79 20.90 3.69
N ALA A 156 -0.28 20.16 3.95
CA ALA A 156 -0.62 19.76 5.31
C ALA A 156 0.45 18.87 5.92
N ASP A 157 0.84 19.18 7.16
CA ASP A 157 1.73 18.32 7.92
C ASP A 157 1.02 17.01 8.29
N LEU A 158 1.48 15.91 7.72
CA LEU A 158 0.97 14.57 7.99
C LEU A 158 1.73 13.86 9.11
N SER A 159 2.79 14.46 9.66
CA SER A 159 3.62 13.84 10.71
C SER A 159 2.85 13.39 11.96
N PRO A 160 1.76 14.08 12.41
CA PRO A 160 0.96 13.62 13.53
C PRO A 160 0.26 12.27 13.30
N LEU A 161 0.14 11.81 12.05
CA LEU A 161 -0.45 10.51 11.72
C LEU A 161 0.52 9.34 11.96
N ALA A 162 1.83 9.60 12.05
CA ALA A 162 2.85 8.57 12.13
C ALA A 162 2.62 7.50 13.23
N PRO A 163 2.27 7.84 14.48
CA PRO A 163 2.03 6.84 15.51
C PRO A 163 0.84 5.93 15.18
N TYR A 164 -0.22 6.47 14.57
CA TYR A 164 -1.40 5.70 14.19
C TYR A 164 -1.11 4.78 13.00
N VAL A 165 -0.45 5.30 11.96
CA VAL A 165 -0.04 4.51 10.79
C VAL A 165 0.84 3.34 11.22
N ARG A 166 1.87 3.58 12.04
CA ARG A 166 2.77 2.54 12.54
C ARG A 166 2.05 1.49 13.38
N ALA A 167 1.15 1.92 14.27
CA ALA A 167 0.39 0.99 15.11
C ALA A 167 -0.54 0.10 14.30
N ILE A 168 -1.25 0.66 13.30
CA ILE A 168 -2.13 -0.10 12.41
C ILE A 168 -1.31 -1.10 11.57
N VAL A 169 -0.22 -0.64 10.94
CA VAL A 169 0.64 -1.49 10.12
C VAL A 169 1.22 -2.62 10.93
N ALA A 170 1.77 -2.35 12.12
CA ALA A 170 2.31 -3.37 13.01
C ALA A 170 1.26 -4.41 13.39
N LYS A 171 0.05 -3.97 13.75
CA LYS A 171 -1.05 -4.86 14.12
C LYS A 171 -1.51 -5.73 12.95
N VAL A 172 -1.57 -5.18 11.75
CA VAL A 172 -1.98 -5.93 10.55
C VAL A 172 -0.89 -6.92 10.12
N LEU A 173 0.38 -6.57 10.21
CA LEU A 173 1.48 -7.49 9.95
C LEU A 173 1.53 -8.65 10.96
N ASP A 174 1.21 -8.39 12.23
CA ASP A 174 1.20 -9.41 13.29
C ASP A 174 -0.02 -10.34 13.22
N GLY A 175 -1.21 -9.77 13.09
CA GLY A 175 -2.49 -10.50 13.21
C GLY A 175 -3.22 -10.77 11.88
N GLY A 176 -2.81 -10.12 10.79
CA GLY A 176 -3.54 -10.14 9.52
C GLY A 176 -4.88 -9.39 9.59
N LEU A 177 -5.63 -9.52 8.52
CA LEU A 177 -7.02 -9.07 8.42
C LEU A 177 -7.93 -10.27 8.10
N PRO A 178 -9.22 -10.21 8.45
CA PRO A 178 -10.17 -11.21 8.00
C PRO A 178 -10.14 -11.32 6.47
N ARG A 179 -10.28 -12.54 5.96
CA ARG A 179 -10.21 -12.78 4.52
C ARG A 179 -11.31 -12.02 3.78
N GLY A 180 -10.93 -11.26 2.75
CA GLY A 180 -11.87 -10.44 1.97
C GLY A 180 -12.22 -9.10 2.61
N VAL A 181 -11.47 -8.65 3.61
CA VAL A 181 -11.62 -7.34 4.28
C VAL A 181 -10.35 -6.52 4.07
N CYS A 182 -10.51 -5.22 3.81
CA CYS A 182 -9.47 -4.21 3.77
C CYS A 182 -9.89 -2.93 4.48
#